data_8dbf5903c8575861dfb4e755dd702432
#
_entry.id   8dbf5903c8575861dfb4e755dd702432
#
_cell.length_a   1.000
_cell.length_b   1.000
_cell.length_c   1.000
_cell.angle_alpha   90.00
_cell.angle_beta   90.00
_cell.angle_gamma   90.00
#
_symmetry.space_group_name_H-M   'P 1'
#
loop_
_entity.id
_entity.type
_entity.pdbx_description
1 polymer ?
#
loop_
_entity_poly.entity_id
_entity_poly.type
_entity_poly.pdbx_seq_one_letter_code
_entity_poly.pdbx_strand_id
1 'polypeptide(L)'
;LGQALGRAHDELSGVPLSGLVVITDGADNAEDGLGESLLPIQAAGVPVFTVGLGREEFERDIQLGRVETPRRVLKGASLVTDLVVTHRGYRGETVTVQAEDEGRIVGSEEVVLAGDGEPQTVRLRFTAGEEGPRLFTFRVSPQPGEMVTQNNIRDSLVVVEDREEKLLYFEGEPRFEVKFLRRAVSDDENLHVSILQRTAENKFM
;
A
#
# COMPACT_ATOMS: atom_id res chain seq x y z
N LEU A 1 -3.73 22.74 -6.56
CA LEU A 1 -3.74 23.82 -5.54
C LEU A 1 -2.41 24.57 -5.56
N GLY A 2 -1.26 23.89 -5.46
CA GLY A 2 0.06 24.50 -5.43
C GLY A 2 0.35 25.41 -6.62
N GLN A 3 0.05 25.00 -7.83
CA GLN A 3 0.21 25.82 -9.05
C GLN A 3 -0.64 27.11 -9.01
N ALA A 4 -1.86 27.05 -8.46
CA ALA A 4 -2.71 28.23 -8.35
C ALA A 4 -2.11 29.25 -7.35
N LEU A 5 -1.55 28.75 -6.25
CA LEU A 5 -0.87 29.60 -5.26
C LEU A 5 0.40 30.23 -5.83
N GLY A 6 1.20 29.47 -6.57
CA GLY A 6 2.40 29.99 -7.24
C GLY A 6 2.06 31.08 -8.25
N ARG A 7 1.06 30.88 -9.11
CA ARG A 7 0.58 31.90 -10.06
C ARG A 7 0.09 33.16 -9.38
N ALA A 8 -0.71 33.02 -8.32
CA ALA A 8 -1.20 34.17 -7.55
C ALA A 8 -0.04 34.98 -6.93
N HIS A 9 0.99 34.28 -6.43
CA HIS A 9 2.18 34.93 -5.92
C HIS A 9 2.94 35.69 -7.02
N ASP A 10 3.16 35.07 -8.17
CA ASP A 10 3.91 35.67 -9.29
C ASP A 10 3.19 36.89 -9.87
N GLU A 11 1.87 36.80 -10.08
CA GLU A 11 1.05 37.91 -10.59
C GLU A 11 0.97 39.09 -9.63
N LEU A 12 1.01 38.84 -8.32
CA LEU A 12 0.85 39.86 -7.28
C LEU A 12 2.17 40.27 -6.63
N SER A 13 3.32 39.75 -7.11
CA SER A 13 4.65 40.01 -6.52
C SER A 13 5.05 41.51 -6.53
N GLY A 14 4.44 42.31 -7.41
CA GLY A 14 4.65 43.77 -7.50
C GLY A 14 3.79 44.62 -6.55
N VAL A 15 2.89 43.98 -5.74
CA VAL A 15 1.97 44.67 -4.85
C VAL A 15 2.18 44.17 -3.42
N PRO A 16 2.20 45.07 -2.40
CA PRO A 16 2.32 44.62 -1.02
C PRO A 16 1.06 43.83 -0.62
N LEU A 17 1.20 42.50 -0.46
CA LEU A 17 0.13 41.62 -0.03
C LEU A 17 0.05 41.56 1.49
N SER A 18 -1.12 41.90 2.06
CA SER A 18 -1.38 41.78 3.49
C SER A 18 -1.79 40.37 3.91
N GLY A 19 -2.18 39.52 2.97
CA GLY A 19 -2.57 38.13 3.19
C GLY A 19 -3.18 37.50 1.93
N LEU A 20 -3.25 36.18 1.90
CA LEU A 20 -3.88 35.38 0.85
C LEU A 20 -5.00 34.55 1.46
N VAL A 21 -6.20 34.61 0.91
CA VAL A 21 -7.31 33.74 1.31
C VAL A 21 -7.51 32.67 0.25
N VAL A 22 -7.37 31.40 0.63
CA VAL A 22 -7.55 30.24 -0.23
C VAL A 22 -8.89 29.60 0.10
N ILE A 23 -9.78 29.57 -0.88
CA ILE A 23 -11.09 28.90 -0.78
C ILE A 23 -10.98 27.62 -1.59
N THR A 24 -11.07 26.46 -0.95
CA THR A 24 -10.84 25.16 -1.60
C THR A 24 -11.65 24.05 -0.92
N ASP A 25 -11.95 23.03 -1.68
CA ASP A 25 -12.51 21.74 -1.19
C ASP A 25 -11.42 20.77 -0.70
N GLY A 26 -10.13 21.18 -0.77
CA GLY A 26 -8.98 20.36 -0.39
C GLY A 26 -8.53 19.37 -1.46
N ALA A 27 -9.27 19.20 -2.57
CA ALA A 27 -8.85 18.33 -3.65
C ALA A 27 -7.66 18.93 -4.40
N ASP A 28 -6.54 18.21 -4.47
CA ASP A 28 -5.38 18.57 -5.28
C ASP A 28 -5.14 17.50 -6.34
N ASN A 29 -5.36 17.87 -7.59
CA ASN A 29 -5.16 17.00 -8.75
C ASN A 29 -3.76 17.19 -9.38
N ALA A 30 -2.85 17.94 -8.71
CA ALA A 30 -1.49 18.14 -9.19
C ALA A 30 -0.56 17.04 -8.65
N GLU A 31 0.34 16.56 -9.50
CA GLU A 31 1.39 15.61 -9.13
C GLU A 31 2.49 16.26 -8.26
N ASP A 32 2.62 17.58 -8.34
CA ASP A 32 3.63 18.36 -7.63
C ASP A 32 3.22 18.59 -6.18
N GLY A 33 4.12 18.29 -5.26
CA GLY A 33 3.87 18.45 -3.83
C GLY A 33 3.56 19.90 -3.45
N LEU A 34 2.50 20.13 -2.68
CA LEU A 34 2.08 21.45 -2.20
C LEU A 34 3.22 22.20 -1.46
N GLY A 35 4.12 21.45 -0.80
CA GLY A 35 5.23 22.02 -0.02
C GLY A 35 6.17 22.92 -0.82
N GLU A 36 6.55 22.50 -2.03
CA GLU A 36 7.45 23.29 -2.88
C GLU A 36 6.81 24.59 -3.36
N SER A 37 5.52 24.55 -3.69
CA SER A 37 4.74 25.71 -4.14
C SER A 37 4.49 26.74 -3.04
N LEU A 38 4.58 26.35 -1.76
CA LEU A 38 4.41 27.26 -0.63
C LEU A 38 5.69 28.03 -0.25
N LEU A 39 6.87 27.55 -0.63
CA LEU A 39 8.15 28.16 -0.24
C LEU A 39 8.28 29.65 -0.65
N PRO A 40 7.91 30.08 -1.87
CA PRO A 40 8.00 31.49 -2.25
C PRO A 40 7.06 32.39 -1.41
N ILE A 41 5.85 31.91 -1.11
CA ILE A 41 4.85 32.63 -0.30
C ILE A 41 5.33 32.78 1.14
N GLN A 42 5.91 31.72 1.69
CA GLN A 42 6.49 31.72 3.02
C GLN A 42 7.70 32.64 3.10
N ALA A 43 8.57 32.64 2.08
CA ALA A 43 9.72 33.58 2.00
C ALA A 43 9.30 35.05 1.91
N ALA A 44 8.18 35.34 1.25
CA ALA A 44 7.60 36.67 1.17
C ALA A 44 6.89 37.13 2.48
N GLY A 45 6.75 36.22 3.47
CA GLY A 45 6.07 36.52 4.75
C GLY A 45 4.58 36.79 4.63
N VAL A 46 3.95 36.36 3.53
CA VAL A 46 2.52 36.55 3.27
C VAL A 46 1.70 35.52 4.06
N PRO A 47 0.84 35.92 5.00
CA PRO A 47 -0.01 34.95 5.71
C PRO A 47 -1.07 34.37 4.78
N VAL A 48 -1.25 33.03 4.88
CA VAL A 48 -2.24 32.29 4.11
C VAL A 48 -3.35 31.84 5.04
N PHE A 49 -4.57 32.20 4.71
CA PHE A 49 -5.79 31.78 5.41
C PHE A 49 -6.55 30.81 4.53
N THR A 50 -6.96 29.68 5.07
CA THR A 50 -7.70 28.66 4.32
C THR A 50 -9.16 28.64 4.75
N VAL A 51 -10.06 28.59 3.76
CA VAL A 51 -11.50 28.38 3.94
C VAL A 51 -11.87 27.10 3.22
N GLY A 52 -12.20 26.06 3.98
CA GLY A 52 -12.66 24.79 3.45
C GLY A 52 -14.10 24.91 2.93
N LEU A 53 -14.34 24.42 1.71
CA LEU A 53 -15.67 24.24 1.14
C LEU A 53 -15.94 22.74 1.00
N GLY A 54 -17.20 22.33 1.17
CA GLY A 54 -17.62 20.95 0.98
C GLY A 54 -18.20 20.33 2.25
N ARG A 55 -18.35 19.04 2.24
CA ARG A 55 -18.82 18.25 3.38
C ARG A 55 -17.64 17.49 3.96
N GLU A 56 -17.44 17.57 5.26
CA GLU A 56 -16.40 16.79 5.96
C GLU A 56 -16.73 15.29 5.97
N GLU A 57 -18.01 14.96 5.87
CA GLU A 57 -18.51 13.60 5.93
C GLU A 57 -19.62 13.37 4.90
N PHE A 58 -19.56 12.23 4.23
CA PHE A 58 -20.59 11.77 3.32
C PHE A 58 -21.58 10.87 4.04
N GLU A 59 -22.87 10.98 3.68
CA GLU A 59 -23.93 10.12 4.27
C GLU A 59 -23.76 8.65 3.89
N ARG A 60 -23.27 8.41 2.66
CA ARG A 60 -22.99 7.08 2.11
C ARG A 60 -21.65 7.09 1.42
N ASP A 61 -20.69 6.41 2.02
CA ASP A 61 -19.32 6.35 1.52
C ASP A 61 -18.60 5.12 2.06
N ILE A 62 -17.73 4.52 1.25
CA ILE A 62 -16.79 3.48 1.65
C ILE A 62 -15.40 3.99 1.30
N GLN A 63 -14.49 3.90 2.23
CA GLN A 63 -13.14 4.38 2.03
C GLN A 63 -12.13 3.28 2.33
N LEU A 64 -11.25 3.03 1.37
CA LEU A 64 -10.03 2.26 1.61
C LEU A 64 -8.95 3.22 2.12
N GLY A 65 -8.69 3.17 3.40
CA GLY A 65 -7.74 4.07 4.07
C GLY A 65 -6.30 3.61 3.89
N ARG A 66 -5.79 2.85 4.84
CA ARG A 66 -4.40 2.37 4.87
C ARG A 66 -4.26 1.00 4.23
N VAL A 67 -3.19 0.81 3.47
CA VAL A 67 -2.77 -0.48 2.90
C VAL A 67 -1.35 -0.77 3.37
N GLU A 68 -1.17 -1.90 4.06
CA GLU A 68 0.14 -2.32 4.55
C GLU A 68 0.62 -3.54 3.78
N THR A 69 1.55 -3.32 2.85
CA THR A 69 2.19 -4.37 2.05
C THR A 69 3.70 -4.44 2.34
N PRO A 70 4.32 -5.62 2.24
CA PRO A 70 5.77 -5.73 2.20
C PRO A 70 6.34 -4.98 0.99
N ARG A 71 7.46 -4.30 1.15
CA ARG A 71 8.12 -3.58 0.04
C ARG A 71 8.84 -4.50 -0.93
N ARG A 72 9.25 -5.68 -0.48
CA ARG A 72 9.96 -6.69 -1.26
C ARG A 72 9.46 -8.07 -0.91
N VAL A 73 9.29 -8.91 -1.90
CA VAL A 73 8.85 -10.30 -1.76
C VAL A 73 9.52 -11.17 -2.81
N LEU A 74 9.57 -12.46 -2.58
CA LEU A 74 10.02 -13.41 -3.59
C LEU A 74 8.89 -13.75 -4.55
N LYS A 75 9.23 -14.02 -5.80
CA LYS A 75 8.31 -14.54 -6.81
C LYS A 75 7.66 -15.84 -6.32
N GLY A 76 6.36 -15.96 -6.53
CA GLY A 76 5.59 -17.11 -6.03
C GLY A 76 5.25 -17.04 -4.55
N ALA A 77 5.77 -16.06 -3.78
CA ALA A 77 5.46 -15.92 -2.38
C ALA A 77 4.00 -15.51 -2.15
N SER A 78 3.39 -16.08 -1.11
CA SER A 78 2.07 -15.66 -0.65
C SER A 78 2.19 -14.41 0.22
N LEU A 79 1.60 -13.31 -0.24
CA LEU A 79 1.52 -12.06 0.49
C LEU A 79 0.27 -12.02 1.36
N VAL A 80 0.41 -11.43 2.52
CA VAL A 80 -0.70 -11.06 3.39
C VAL A 80 -0.65 -9.55 3.58
N THR A 81 -1.74 -8.88 3.18
CA THR A 81 -1.87 -7.43 3.26
C THR A 81 -3.01 -7.07 4.18
N ASP A 82 -2.76 -6.21 5.14
CA ASP A 82 -3.79 -5.65 6.00
C ASP A 82 -4.29 -4.32 5.41
N LEU A 83 -5.60 -4.28 5.17
CA LEU A 83 -6.32 -3.17 4.57
C LEU A 83 -7.25 -2.57 5.60
N VAL A 84 -7.26 -1.26 5.74
CA VAL A 84 -8.19 -0.58 6.64
C VAL A 84 -9.34 -0.01 5.82
N VAL A 85 -10.56 -0.53 6.05
CA VAL A 85 -11.78 -0.07 5.41
C VAL A 85 -12.61 0.69 6.44
N THR A 86 -13.13 1.85 6.06
CA THR A 86 -14.08 2.64 6.85
C THR A 86 -15.32 2.89 6.00
N HIS A 87 -16.49 2.97 6.59
CA HIS A 87 -17.70 3.26 5.82
C HIS A 87 -18.72 4.08 6.62
N ARG A 88 -19.70 4.64 5.91
CA ARG A 88 -20.94 5.22 6.44
C ARG A 88 -22.13 4.78 5.58
N GLY A 89 -23.23 4.51 6.23
CA GLY A 89 -24.50 4.15 5.56
C GLY A 89 -24.54 2.78 4.90
N TYR A 90 -23.56 1.88 5.24
CA TYR A 90 -23.46 0.53 4.67
C TYR A 90 -23.30 -0.57 5.74
N ARG A 91 -23.70 -0.29 6.97
CA ARG A 91 -23.61 -1.25 8.07
C ARG A 91 -24.34 -2.55 7.73
N GLY A 92 -23.64 -3.69 7.87
CA GLY A 92 -24.16 -5.03 7.60
C GLY A 92 -24.18 -5.42 6.12
N GLU A 93 -23.82 -4.52 5.21
CA GLU A 93 -23.64 -4.86 3.80
C GLU A 93 -22.37 -5.67 3.58
N THR A 94 -22.41 -6.58 2.62
CA THR A 94 -21.23 -7.36 2.22
C THR A 94 -20.58 -6.70 1.01
N VAL A 95 -19.29 -6.43 1.13
CA VAL A 95 -18.47 -5.86 0.05
C VAL A 95 -17.34 -6.80 -0.31
N THR A 96 -16.88 -6.74 -1.55
CA THR A 96 -15.72 -7.48 -2.01
C THR A 96 -14.50 -6.58 -1.99
N VAL A 97 -13.43 -7.04 -1.34
CA VAL A 97 -12.11 -6.39 -1.35
C VAL A 97 -11.20 -7.20 -2.26
N GLN A 98 -10.54 -6.55 -3.22
CA GLN A 98 -9.73 -7.22 -4.24
C GLN A 98 -8.33 -6.62 -4.31
N ALA A 99 -7.36 -7.47 -4.67
CA ALA A 99 -6.05 -7.06 -5.13
C ALA A 99 -5.93 -7.37 -6.62
N GLU A 100 -5.46 -6.40 -7.39
CA GLU A 100 -5.24 -6.50 -8.83
C GLU A 100 -3.75 -6.28 -9.13
N ASP A 101 -3.22 -7.06 -10.07
CA ASP A 101 -1.89 -6.90 -10.66
C ASP A 101 -2.06 -6.72 -12.18
N GLU A 102 -1.74 -5.53 -12.70
CA GLU A 102 -1.97 -5.16 -14.11
C GLU A 102 -3.41 -5.44 -14.61
N GLY A 103 -4.40 -5.15 -13.76
CA GLY A 103 -5.82 -5.34 -14.08
C GLY A 103 -6.32 -6.79 -13.93
N ARG A 104 -5.46 -7.72 -13.50
CA ARG A 104 -5.85 -9.10 -13.19
C ARG A 104 -6.06 -9.25 -11.69
N ILE A 105 -7.22 -9.76 -11.28
CA ILE A 105 -7.50 -10.06 -9.87
C ILE A 105 -6.59 -11.20 -9.42
N VAL A 106 -5.76 -10.94 -8.42
CA VAL A 106 -4.82 -11.90 -7.80
C VAL A 106 -5.24 -12.34 -6.41
N GLY A 107 -6.17 -11.61 -5.78
CA GLY A 107 -6.78 -11.95 -4.49
C GLY A 107 -8.12 -11.29 -4.31
N SER A 108 -9.02 -11.93 -3.57
CA SER A 108 -10.35 -11.43 -3.29
C SER A 108 -10.85 -11.95 -1.94
N GLU A 109 -11.53 -11.09 -1.17
CA GLU A 109 -12.13 -11.42 0.13
C GLU A 109 -13.48 -10.72 0.26
N GLU A 110 -14.47 -11.43 0.79
CA GLU A 110 -15.77 -10.86 1.12
C GLU A 110 -15.79 -10.40 2.57
N VAL A 111 -16.26 -9.19 2.81
CA VAL A 111 -16.26 -8.56 4.13
C VAL A 111 -17.62 -7.99 4.43
N VAL A 112 -18.16 -8.31 5.60
CA VAL A 112 -19.34 -7.66 6.15
C VAL A 112 -18.91 -6.39 6.87
N LEU A 113 -19.44 -5.25 6.44
CA LEU A 113 -19.13 -3.95 7.02
C LEU A 113 -19.72 -3.82 8.43
N ALA A 114 -18.87 -3.44 9.41
CA ALA A 114 -19.23 -3.43 10.83
C ALA A 114 -19.96 -2.13 11.24
N GLY A 115 -19.38 -1.31 12.07
CA GLY A 115 -19.96 -0.06 12.57
C GLY A 115 -19.66 1.14 11.66
N ASP A 116 -20.61 2.04 11.51
CA ASP A 116 -20.41 3.28 10.74
C ASP A 116 -19.30 4.13 11.36
N GLY A 117 -18.33 4.54 10.55
CA GLY A 117 -17.19 5.35 10.95
C GLY A 117 -16.10 4.60 11.71
N GLU A 118 -16.28 3.31 11.99
CA GLU A 118 -15.28 2.49 12.67
C GLU A 118 -14.30 1.88 11.66
N PRO A 119 -12.98 2.03 11.87
CA PRO A 119 -11.99 1.37 11.02
C PRO A 119 -12.04 -0.15 11.19
N GLN A 120 -12.22 -0.89 10.11
CA GLN A 120 -12.21 -2.35 10.08
C GLN A 120 -10.98 -2.84 9.31
N THR A 121 -10.18 -3.71 9.93
CA THR A 121 -9.03 -4.32 9.25
C THR A 121 -9.47 -5.57 8.50
N VAL A 122 -9.21 -5.59 7.21
CA VAL A 122 -9.43 -6.71 6.31
C VAL A 122 -8.09 -7.30 5.92
N ARG A 123 -7.95 -8.60 6.08
CA ARG A 123 -6.72 -9.31 5.70
C ARG A 123 -6.91 -10.01 4.37
N LEU A 124 -6.22 -9.52 3.36
CA LEU A 124 -6.26 -10.07 2.01
C LEU A 124 -4.99 -10.88 1.73
N ARG A 125 -5.17 -12.07 1.17
CA ARG A 125 -4.06 -12.94 0.76
C ARG A 125 -4.03 -13.09 -0.75
N PHE A 126 -2.84 -12.97 -1.33
CA PHE A 126 -2.62 -13.17 -2.76
C PHE A 126 -1.17 -13.60 -3.03
N THR A 127 -0.85 -13.98 -4.27
CA THR A 127 0.49 -14.44 -4.66
C THR A 127 1.12 -13.46 -5.63
N ALA A 128 2.39 -13.11 -5.40
CA ALA A 128 3.19 -12.31 -6.32
C ALA A 128 3.69 -13.21 -7.46
N GLY A 129 3.10 -13.08 -8.65
CA GLY A 129 3.36 -13.98 -9.78
C GLY A 129 4.58 -13.60 -10.62
N GLU A 130 4.70 -12.33 -10.99
CA GLU A 130 5.70 -11.85 -11.95
C GLU A 130 6.80 -11.05 -11.25
N GLU A 131 8.04 -11.20 -11.70
CA GLU A 131 9.21 -10.49 -11.19
C GLU A 131 9.24 -8.99 -11.58
N GLY A 132 9.97 -8.20 -10.81
CA GLY A 132 10.17 -6.78 -11.03
C GLY A 132 9.34 -5.89 -10.11
N PRO A 133 9.38 -4.57 -10.34
CA PRO A 133 8.52 -3.62 -9.64
C PRO A 133 7.07 -3.80 -10.10
N ARG A 134 6.18 -4.17 -9.17
CA ARG A 134 4.75 -4.42 -9.44
C ARG A 134 3.90 -3.40 -8.70
N LEU A 135 2.97 -2.79 -9.39
CA LEU A 135 1.96 -1.89 -8.80
C LEU A 135 0.68 -2.68 -8.54
N PHE A 136 0.48 -3.06 -7.29
CA PHE A 136 -0.76 -3.71 -6.88
C PHE A 136 -1.82 -2.65 -6.59
N THR A 137 -2.98 -2.80 -7.23
CA THR A 137 -4.16 -1.96 -6.99
C THR A 137 -5.11 -2.70 -6.07
N PHE A 138 -5.40 -2.12 -4.92
CA PHE A 138 -6.40 -2.62 -3.97
C PHE A 138 -7.68 -1.85 -4.14
N ARG A 139 -8.80 -2.58 -4.18
CA ARG A 139 -10.12 -2.00 -4.44
C ARG A 139 -11.18 -2.60 -3.54
N VAL A 140 -12.05 -1.75 -3.02
CA VAL A 140 -13.34 -2.16 -2.45
C VAL A 140 -14.41 -1.96 -3.51
N SER A 141 -15.28 -2.97 -3.71
CA SER A 141 -16.36 -2.88 -4.69
C SER A 141 -17.32 -1.74 -4.31
N PRO A 142 -17.56 -0.78 -5.21
CA PRO A 142 -18.48 0.32 -4.93
C PRO A 142 -19.90 -0.17 -4.71
N GLN A 143 -20.63 0.52 -3.84
CA GLN A 143 -21.99 0.17 -3.47
C GLN A 143 -23.01 1.19 -4.04
N PRO A 144 -24.27 0.78 -4.30
CA PRO A 144 -25.28 1.67 -4.79
C PRO A 144 -25.50 2.89 -3.89
N GLY A 145 -25.47 4.09 -4.47
CA GLY A 145 -25.67 5.36 -3.76
C GLY A 145 -24.43 5.87 -3.05
N GLU A 146 -23.27 5.30 -3.29
CA GLU A 146 -21.99 5.80 -2.82
C GLU A 146 -21.64 7.13 -3.49
N MET A 147 -21.21 8.10 -2.71
CA MET A 147 -21.00 9.46 -3.19
C MET A 147 -19.60 9.65 -3.81
N VAL A 148 -18.59 8.95 -3.30
CA VAL A 148 -17.21 9.03 -3.78
C VAL A 148 -16.64 7.63 -3.92
N THR A 149 -16.42 7.17 -5.16
CA THR A 149 -15.87 5.83 -5.43
C THR A 149 -14.35 5.85 -5.66
N GLN A 150 -13.75 7.03 -5.79
CA GLN A 150 -12.31 7.18 -6.01
C GLN A 150 -11.48 6.83 -4.76
N ASN A 151 -12.06 7.01 -3.57
CA ASN A 151 -11.42 6.68 -2.29
C ASN A 151 -11.47 5.18 -1.94
N ASN A 152 -12.17 4.37 -2.76
CA ASN A 152 -12.20 2.90 -2.65
C ASN A 152 -10.96 2.21 -3.20
N ILE A 153 -10.01 2.97 -3.76
CA ILE A 153 -8.85 2.43 -4.45
C ILE A 153 -7.57 2.94 -3.80
N ARG A 154 -6.59 2.04 -3.67
CA ARG A 154 -5.22 2.36 -3.27
C ARG A 154 -4.24 1.52 -4.05
N ASP A 155 -3.15 2.15 -4.44
CA ASP A 155 -2.03 1.51 -5.08
C ASP A 155 -0.88 1.29 -4.11
N SER A 156 -0.16 0.19 -4.28
CA SER A 156 1.06 -0.10 -3.54
C SER A 156 2.11 -0.72 -4.43
N LEU A 157 3.31 -0.14 -4.41
CA LEU A 157 4.46 -0.66 -5.14
C LEU A 157 5.18 -1.72 -4.33
N VAL A 158 5.33 -2.91 -4.90
CA VAL A 158 6.06 -4.05 -4.33
C VAL A 158 7.11 -4.51 -5.33
N VAL A 159 8.34 -4.71 -4.87
CA VAL A 159 9.40 -5.28 -5.69
C VAL A 159 9.38 -6.79 -5.53
N VAL A 160 9.05 -7.50 -6.61
CA VAL A 160 9.06 -8.97 -6.66
C VAL A 160 10.42 -9.42 -7.17
N GLU A 161 11.16 -10.12 -6.34
CA GLU A 161 12.51 -10.60 -6.64
C GLU A 161 12.46 -12.09 -7.04
N ASP A 162 13.02 -12.41 -8.21
CA ASP A 162 13.24 -13.79 -8.65
C ASP A 162 14.66 -14.20 -8.25
N ARG A 163 14.82 -14.62 -6.99
CA ARG A 163 16.10 -15.08 -6.48
C ARG A 163 15.92 -16.28 -5.58
N GLU A 164 16.92 -17.16 -5.59
CA GLU A 164 17.02 -18.24 -4.63
C GLU A 164 17.72 -17.74 -3.35
N GLU A 165 17.10 -17.96 -2.21
CA GLU A 165 17.77 -17.82 -0.93
C GLU A 165 18.67 -19.03 -0.69
N LYS A 166 19.93 -18.80 -0.32
CA LYS A 166 20.90 -19.87 -0.07
C LYS A 166 21.08 -20.09 1.44
N LEU A 167 20.73 -21.27 1.89
CA LEU A 167 20.90 -21.67 3.27
C LEU A 167 22.00 -22.73 3.36
N LEU A 168 23.00 -22.51 4.21
CA LEU A 168 23.99 -23.52 4.56
C LEU A 168 23.63 -24.15 5.90
N TYR A 169 23.28 -25.43 5.87
CA TYR A 169 23.14 -26.24 7.08
C TYR A 169 24.45 -26.98 7.36
N PHE A 170 25.08 -26.66 8.48
CA PHE A 170 26.32 -27.27 8.90
C PHE A 170 26.09 -28.16 10.13
N GLU A 171 26.53 -29.44 10.06
CA GLU A 171 26.34 -30.38 11.14
C GLU A 171 27.64 -31.11 11.46
N GLY A 172 28.05 -31.02 12.74
CA GLY A 172 29.28 -31.64 13.23
C GLY A 172 29.20 -33.16 13.44
N GLU A 173 27.99 -33.68 13.67
CA GLU A 173 27.69 -35.10 13.81
C GLU A 173 26.41 -35.45 13.04
N PRO A 174 26.38 -36.55 12.24
CA PRO A 174 25.19 -36.90 11.48
C PRO A 174 23.99 -37.12 12.39
N ARG A 175 22.92 -36.41 12.16
CA ARG A 175 21.64 -36.52 12.86
C ARG A 175 20.52 -36.91 11.92
N PHE A 176 19.56 -37.61 12.49
CA PHE A 176 18.40 -38.11 11.74
C PHE A 176 17.48 -36.96 11.26
N GLU A 177 17.49 -35.84 11.96
CA GLU A 177 16.65 -34.68 11.73
C GLU A 177 16.90 -34.00 10.36
N VAL A 178 18.12 -34.12 9.81
CA VAL A 178 18.48 -33.57 8.48
C VAL A 178 17.55 -34.08 7.38
N LYS A 179 17.07 -35.34 7.47
CA LYS A 179 16.13 -35.90 6.52
C LYS A 179 14.80 -35.13 6.51
N PHE A 180 14.33 -34.72 7.67
CA PHE A 180 13.09 -33.95 7.78
C PHE A 180 13.27 -32.52 7.29
N LEU A 181 14.40 -31.89 7.62
CA LEU A 181 14.74 -30.57 7.09
C LEU A 181 14.77 -30.57 5.56
N ARG A 182 15.50 -31.52 4.96
CA ARG A 182 15.59 -31.66 3.50
C ARG A 182 14.21 -31.83 2.89
N ARG A 183 13.36 -32.66 3.48
CA ARG A 183 12.00 -32.89 2.98
C ARG A 183 11.10 -31.66 3.13
N ALA A 184 11.25 -30.90 4.21
CA ALA A 184 10.43 -29.71 4.46
C ALA A 184 10.71 -28.57 3.48
N VAL A 185 11.94 -28.51 2.93
CA VAL A 185 12.37 -27.43 2.02
C VAL A 185 12.52 -27.89 0.56
N SER A 186 12.28 -29.19 0.26
CA SER A 186 12.49 -29.74 -1.09
C SER A 186 11.55 -29.18 -2.15
N ASP A 187 10.40 -28.66 -1.73
CA ASP A 187 9.35 -28.18 -2.63
C ASP A 187 9.33 -26.64 -2.72
N ASP A 188 10.27 -25.97 -2.05
CA ASP A 188 10.41 -24.51 -2.10
C ASP A 188 11.41 -24.11 -3.19
N GLU A 189 10.89 -23.61 -4.31
CA GLU A 189 11.69 -23.18 -5.47
C GLU A 189 12.57 -21.96 -5.19
N ASN A 190 12.28 -21.20 -4.11
CA ASN A 190 13.02 -20.00 -3.72
C ASN A 190 14.12 -20.29 -2.70
N LEU A 191 14.30 -21.56 -2.27
CA LEU A 191 15.23 -21.93 -1.23
C LEU A 191 16.21 -23.02 -1.67
N HIS A 192 17.47 -22.65 -1.81
CA HIS A 192 18.55 -23.61 -2.07
C HIS A 192 19.25 -23.96 -0.75
N VAL A 193 19.09 -25.21 -0.27
CA VAL A 193 19.72 -25.67 0.95
C VAL A 193 20.95 -26.53 0.65
N SER A 194 22.12 -26.03 1.00
CA SER A 194 23.39 -26.79 0.99
C SER A 194 23.61 -27.40 2.37
N ILE A 195 23.73 -28.73 2.40
CA ILE A 195 23.94 -29.46 3.64
C ILE A 195 25.38 -29.94 3.69
N LEU A 196 26.09 -29.58 4.75
CA LEU A 196 27.46 -30.00 5.00
C LEU A 196 27.50 -30.78 6.30
N GLN A 197 27.64 -32.11 6.22
CA GLN A 197 27.73 -33.00 7.37
C GLN A 197 29.13 -33.54 7.54
N ARG A 198 29.60 -33.55 8.78
CA ARG A 198 30.84 -34.20 9.12
C ARG A 198 30.63 -35.71 9.25
N THR A 199 31.26 -36.51 8.38
CA THR A 199 31.15 -37.98 8.37
C THR A 199 32.31 -38.68 9.08
N ALA A 200 33.48 -38.02 9.22
CA ALA A 200 34.65 -38.46 9.99
C ALA A 200 35.52 -37.28 10.37
N GLU A 201 36.59 -37.51 11.11
CA GLU A 201 37.57 -36.47 11.42
C GLU A 201 38.11 -35.85 10.12
N ASN A 202 37.92 -34.52 9.96
CA ASN A 202 38.28 -33.74 8.76
C ASN A 202 37.65 -34.20 7.44
N LYS A 203 36.51 -34.91 7.49
CA LYS A 203 35.77 -35.34 6.30
C LYS A 203 34.31 -34.86 6.36
N PHE A 204 33.90 -34.12 5.35
CA PHE A 204 32.55 -33.61 5.18
C PHE A 204 31.91 -34.15 3.90
N MET A 205 30.60 -34.26 3.90
CA MET A 205 29.81 -34.66 2.74
C MET A 205 28.61 -33.71 2.60
#